data_72530b4e2f9e16f29345cb0c080e7874
#
_entry.id   72530b4e2f9e16f29345cb0c080e7874
#
_cell.length_a   1.000
_cell.length_b   1.000
_cell.length_c   1.000
_cell.angle_alpha   90.00
_cell.angle_beta   90.00
_cell.angle_gamma   90.00
#
_symmetry.space_group_name_H-M   'P 1'
#
loop_
_entity.id
_entity.type
_entity.pdbx_description
1 polymer ?
#
loop_
_entity_poly.entity_id
_entity_poly.type
_entity_poly.pdbx_seq_one_letter_code
_entity_poly.pdbx_strand_id
1 'polypeptide(L)'
;PAKWAVLPIYCVYGERKRKNVFGTEQNLLSLSYGKVIRKDINTNGGLLPSNYNGYNIIEKNDIIIRPTDLQNDRTSLRTELVKEHGIITSAYIALKPKNRVSSKFYHYLLHSYDVKKVFYNMGNGVRQGLNYGEFAKLMVYYPPLDEQQEIADYLDNKCAEIEQIIADKKTQIETLDGYKKSLIYEYV
;
A
#
# COMPACT_ATOMS: atom_id res chain seq x y z
N PRO A 1 -17.12 14.10 20.55
CA PRO A 1 -16.58 14.00 19.20
C PRO A 1 -17.71 14.09 18.20
N ALA A 2 -17.55 14.97 17.20
CA ALA A 2 -18.52 15.05 16.10
C ALA A 2 -18.66 13.64 15.49
N LYS A 3 -19.90 13.21 15.23
CA LYS A 3 -20.14 11.94 14.57
C LYS A 3 -19.69 12.09 13.12
N TRP A 4 -18.58 11.44 12.75
CA TRP A 4 -18.13 11.39 11.36
C TRP A 4 -19.20 10.71 10.48
N ALA A 5 -19.41 11.24 9.29
CA ALA A 5 -20.22 10.55 8.29
C ALA A 5 -19.55 9.23 7.89
N VAL A 6 -20.34 8.25 7.50
CA VAL A 6 -19.88 6.97 6.96
C VAL A 6 -20.45 6.84 5.57
N LEU A 7 -19.58 6.66 4.57
CA LEU A 7 -19.92 6.67 3.14
C LEU A 7 -19.31 5.45 2.46
N PRO A 8 -19.92 4.93 1.38
CA PRO A 8 -19.24 3.98 0.51
C PRO A 8 -17.99 4.61 -0.11
N ILE A 9 -16.90 3.81 -0.25
CA ILE A 9 -15.62 4.35 -0.72
C ILE A 9 -15.70 4.96 -2.13
N TYR A 10 -16.64 4.53 -2.96
CA TYR A 10 -16.86 5.15 -4.28
C TYR A 10 -17.24 6.64 -4.19
N CYS A 11 -17.73 7.13 -3.06
CA CYS A 11 -18.02 8.56 -2.86
C CYS A 11 -16.73 9.39 -2.80
N VAL A 12 -15.65 8.82 -2.28
CA VAL A 12 -14.36 9.51 -2.03
C VAL A 12 -13.24 9.09 -2.98
N TYR A 13 -13.32 7.87 -3.56
CA TYR A 13 -12.37 7.34 -4.52
C TYR A 13 -13.08 6.78 -5.76
N GLY A 14 -12.44 6.96 -6.91
CA GLY A 14 -12.78 6.28 -8.16
C GLY A 14 -11.75 5.21 -8.51
N GLU A 15 -12.09 4.27 -9.36
CA GLU A 15 -11.12 3.34 -9.90
C GLU A 15 -10.29 4.01 -11.00
N ARG A 16 -8.95 3.83 -10.95
CA ARG A 16 -8.06 4.27 -12.01
C ARG A 16 -7.81 3.11 -12.99
N LYS A 17 -8.38 3.23 -14.18
CA LYS A 17 -8.26 2.23 -15.27
C LYS A 17 -7.54 2.77 -16.52
N ARG A 18 -6.61 3.70 -16.36
CA ARG A 18 -5.86 4.24 -17.49
C ARG A 18 -4.79 3.24 -17.91
N LYS A 19 -4.95 2.63 -19.09
CA LYS A 19 -4.00 1.64 -19.62
C LYS A 19 -2.78 2.30 -20.27
N ASN A 20 -1.63 1.64 -20.16
CA ASN A 20 -0.38 1.99 -20.83
C ASN A 20 -0.38 1.48 -22.30
N VAL A 21 -1.41 1.81 -23.07
CA VAL A 21 -1.72 1.19 -24.38
C VAL A 21 -0.54 1.23 -25.35
N PHE A 22 0.23 2.32 -25.33
CA PHE A 22 1.37 2.52 -26.23
C PHE A 22 2.72 2.11 -25.62
N GLY A 23 2.74 1.59 -24.40
CA GLY A 23 3.96 1.21 -23.71
C GLY A 23 4.93 2.38 -23.44
N THR A 24 4.44 3.62 -23.46
CA THR A 24 5.25 4.83 -23.30
C THR A 24 5.74 5.06 -21.89
N GLU A 25 4.97 4.63 -20.90
CA GLU A 25 5.38 4.69 -19.50
C GLU A 25 6.18 3.44 -19.14
N GLN A 26 7.39 3.65 -18.62
CA GLN A 26 8.35 2.58 -18.31
C GLN A 26 8.71 2.49 -16.83
N ASN A 27 8.24 3.42 -15.98
CA ASN A 27 8.46 3.33 -14.54
C ASN A 27 7.60 2.21 -13.95
N LEU A 28 8.12 0.99 -13.96
CA LEU A 28 7.42 -0.18 -13.46
C LEU A 28 7.40 -0.18 -11.93
N LEU A 29 6.20 -0.19 -11.38
CA LEU A 29 5.94 -0.22 -9.94
C LEU A 29 5.29 -1.54 -9.53
N SER A 30 5.57 -1.97 -8.31
CA SER A 30 5.01 -3.19 -7.74
C SER A 30 4.74 -3.02 -6.25
N LEU A 31 3.61 -3.53 -5.78
CA LEU A 31 3.33 -3.63 -4.34
C LEU A 31 4.04 -4.87 -3.78
N SER A 32 5.10 -4.64 -3.01
CA SER A 32 5.94 -5.67 -2.42
C SER A 32 6.08 -5.43 -0.92
N TYR A 33 5.69 -6.41 -0.12
CA TYR A 33 5.76 -6.33 1.35
C TYR A 33 5.17 -5.02 1.92
N GLY A 34 4.00 -4.61 1.41
CA GLY A 34 3.30 -3.41 1.87
C GLY A 34 3.89 -2.09 1.41
N LYS A 35 4.83 -2.10 0.45
CA LYS A 35 5.42 -0.89 -0.13
C LYS A 35 5.34 -0.93 -1.65
N VAL A 36 4.99 0.20 -2.26
CA VAL A 36 5.13 0.38 -3.71
C VAL A 36 6.58 0.70 -4.01
N ILE A 37 7.24 -0.19 -4.73
CA ILE A 37 8.66 -0.09 -5.10
C ILE A 37 8.84 -0.12 -6.61
N ARG A 38 9.90 0.52 -7.09
CA ARG A 38 10.32 0.42 -8.49
C ARG A 38 10.87 -0.98 -8.78
N LYS A 39 10.56 -1.49 -9.95
CA LYS A 39 11.14 -2.70 -10.51
C LYS A 39 11.88 -2.34 -11.80
N ASP A 40 12.97 -3.03 -12.06
CA ASP A 40 13.62 -2.91 -13.36
C ASP A 40 12.75 -3.58 -14.42
N ILE A 41 12.32 -2.80 -15.40
CA ILE A 41 11.46 -3.24 -16.51
C ILE A 41 12.19 -4.24 -17.44
N ASN A 42 13.55 -4.25 -17.40
CA ASN A 42 14.40 -5.11 -18.23
C ASN A 42 14.90 -6.35 -17.48
N THR A 43 14.46 -6.58 -16.23
CA THR A 43 14.89 -7.76 -15.47
C THR A 43 14.52 -9.05 -16.21
N ASN A 44 15.51 -9.79 -16.65
CA ASN A 44 15.35 -11.12 -17.23
C ASN A 44 15.22 -12.14 -16.10
N GLY A 45 13.98 -12.54 -15.78
CA GLY A 45 13.73 -13.59 -14.79
C GLY A 45 12.32 -13.52 -14.19
N GLY A 46 11.66 -14.66 -14.14
CA GLY A 46 10.31 -14.80 -13.61
C GLY A 46 9.20 -14.69 -14.66
N LEU A 47 7.97 -14.69 -14.21
CA LEU A 47 6.75 -14.55 -15.05
C LEU A 47 6.53 -13.07 -15.45
N LEU A 48 7.48 -12.49 -16.20
CA LEU A 48 7.31 -11.14 -16.73
C LEU A 48 6.47 -11.20 -18.01
N PRO A 49 5.55 -10.25 -18.20
CA PRO A 49 4.77 -10.18 -19.42
C PRO A 49 5.66 -9.77 -20.61
N SER A 50 5.31 -10.22 -21.80
CA SER A 50 5.99 -9.83 -23.04
C SER A 50 5.94 -8.33 -23.34
N ASN A 51 4.96 -7.63 -22.76
CA ASN A 51 4.84 -6.16 -22.78
C ASN A 51 3.99 -5.68 -21.61
N TYR A 52 4.03 -4.38 -21.35
CA TYR A 52 3.31 -3.73 -20.26
C TYR A 52 2.09 -2.91 -20.70
N ASN A 53 1.58 -3.14 -21.92
CA ASN A 53 0.47 -2.36 -22.48
C ASN A 53 -0.84 -2.58 -21.71
N GLY A 54 -1.00 -3.74 -21.07
CA GLY A 54 -2.14 -4.05 -20.21
C GLY A 54 -2.06 -3.47 -18.80
N TYR A 55 -0.93 -2.89 -18.40
CA TYR A 55 -0.75 -2.31 -17.06
C TYR A 55 -1.54 -1.01 -16.91
N ASN A 56 -1.90 -0.67 -15.69
CA ASN A 56 -2.54 0.60 -15.39
C ASN A 56 -1.50 1.66 -15.09
N ILE A 57 -1.64 2.86 -15.68
CA ILE A 57 -0.88 4.04 -15.31
C ILE A 57 -1.48 4.58 -14.01
N ILE A 58 -0.65 4.78 -13.01
CA ILE A 58 -1.01 5.29 -11.69
C ILE A 58 -0.29 6.60 -11.41
N GLU A 59 -0.87 7.39 -10.52
CA GLU A 59 -0.39 8.73 -10.18
C GLU A 59 -0.07 8.83 -8.69
N LYS A 60 0.76 9.79 -8.33
CA LYS A 60 0.99 10.15 -6.93
C LYS A 60 -0.34 10.41 -6.22
N ASN A 61 -0.47 9.93 -5.00
CA ASN A 61 -1.66 9.97 -4.14
C ASN A 61 -2.77 8.96 -4.52
N ASP A 62 -2.58 8.12 -5.52
CA ASP A 62 -3.42 6.93 -5.65
C ASP A 62 -3.14 5.95 -4.50
N ILE A 63 -4.11 5.10 -4.19
CA ILE A 63 -3.92 4.00 -3.23
C ILE A 63 -4.05 2.69 -3.99
N ILE A 64 -3.07 1.81 -3.84
CA ILE A 64 -3.08 0.48 -4.47
C ILE A 64 -3.58 -0.54 -3.47
N ILE A 65 -4.47 -1.41 -3.94
CA ILE A 65 -4.98 -2.56 -3.19
C ILE A 65 -4.62 -3.83 -3.97
N ARG A 66 -3.99 -4.79 -3.31
CA ARG A 66 -3.81 -6.15 -3.84
C ARG A 66 -5.01 -7.01 -3.43
N PRO A 67 -5.97 -7.27 -4.33
CA PRO A 67 -7.27 -7.84 -3.99
C PRO A 67 -7.31 -9.36 -4.09
N THR A 68 -6.19 -10.02 -4.37
CA THR A 68 -6.13 -11.46 -4.66
C THR A 68 -5.72 -12.28 -3.45
N ASP A 69 -6.27 -13.48 -3.32
CA ASP A 69 -5.87 -14.47 -2.30
C ASP A 69 -6.02 -13.95 -0.85
N LEU A 70 -7.12 -13.28 -0.59
CA LEU A 70 -7.40 -12.66 0.72
C LEU A 70 -7.53 -13.70 1.82
N GLN A 71 -8.08 -14.88 1.51
CA GLN A 71 -8.29 -15.96 2.48
C GLN A 71 -7.00 -16.43 3.16
N ASN A 72 -5.89 -16.47 2.41
CA ASN A 72 -4.59 -16.98 2.88
C ASN A 72 -3.69 -15.88 3.44
N ASP A 73 -4.13 -14.62 3.41
CA ASP A 73 -3.28 -13.53 3.88
C ASP A 73 -3.17 -13.48 5.40
N ARG A 74 -1.93 -13.53 5.88
CA ARG A 74 -1.57 -13.43 7.29
C ARG A 74 -0.82 -12.17 7.65
N THR A 75 -0.41 -11.37 6.66
CA THR A 75 0.52 -10.25 6.84
C THR A 75 -0.14 -8.88 6.80
N SER A 76 -1.34 -8.76 6.20
CA SER A 76 -2.04 -7.48 6.05
C SER A 76 -1.17 -6.38 5.39
N LEU A 77 -0.46 -6.73 4.31
CA LEU A 77 0.41 -5.84 3.53
C LEU A 77 -0.14 -5.61 2.12
N ARG A 78 -1.45 -5.34 2.02
CA ARG A 78 -2.19 -5.32 0.76
C ARG A 78 -2.55 -3.93 0.27
N THR A 79 -2.25 -2.90 1.06
CA THR A 79 -2.57 -1.51 0.71
C THR A 79 -1.32 -0.64 0.80
N GLU A 80 -1.14 0.30 -0.15
CA GLU A 80 -0.07 1.29 -0.07
C GLU A 80 -0.42 2.57 -0.84
N LEU A 81 0.08 3.70 -0.36
CA LEU A 81 -0.02 5.00 -0.99
C LEU A 81 1.05 5.15 -2.09
N VAL A 82 0.61 5.52 -3.28
CA VAL A 82 1.52 5.78 -4.42
C VAL A 82 2.25 7.10 -4.24
N LYS A 83 3.58 7.05 -4.29
CA LYS A 83 4.46 8.22 -4.09
C LYS A 83 4.91 8.87 -5.39
N GLU A 84 4.79 8.16 -6.52
CA GLU A 84 5.29 8.60 -7.83
C GLU A 84 4.42 8.08 -8.97
N HIS A 85 4.53 8.71 -10.14
CA HIS A 85 3.90 8.26 -11.37
C HIS A 85 4.58 6.99 -11.91
N GLY A 86 3.81 6.10 -12.52
CA GLY A 86 4.33 4.88 -13.13
C GLY A 86 3.23 3.91 -13.55
N ILE A 87 3.61 2.68 -13.86
CA ILE A 87 2.70 1.60 -14.24
C ILE A 87 2.69 0.48 -13.21
N ILE A 88 1.51 -0.11 -13.01
CA ILE A 88 1.34 -1.26 -12.12
C ILE A 88 0.42 -2.30 -12.77
N THR A 89 0.56 -3.55 -12.36
CA THR A 89 -0.29 -4.63 -12.88
C THR A 89 -1.78 -4.33 -12.73
N SER A 90 -2.56 -4.63 -13.77
CA SER A 90 -4.01 -4.49 -13.73
C SER A 90 -4.73 -5.50 -12.82
N ALA A 91 -4.00 -6.44 -12.24
CA ALA A 91 -4.52 -7.34 -11.22
C ALA A 91 -4.78 -6.62 -9.88
N TYR A 92 -4.23 -5.41 -9.68
CA TYR A 92 -4.48 -4.61 -8.49
C TYR A 92 -5.58 -3.58 -8.73
N ILE A 93 -6.30 -3.24 -7.67
CA ILE A 93 -7.22 -2.10 -7.67
C ILE A 93 -6.39 -0.85 -7.41
N ALA A 94 -6.46 0.13 -8.32
CA ALA A 94 -5.88 1.44 -8.13
C ALA A 94 -7.01 2.45 -7.85
N LEU A 95 -6.95 3.10 -6.70
CA LEU A 95 -7.94 4.06 -6.22
C LEU A 95 -7.45 5.48 -6.49
N LYS A 96 -8.15 6.19 -7.37
CA LYS A 96 -7.92 7.60 -7.65
C LYS A 96 -8.70 8.47 -6.65
N PRO A 97 -8.05 9.36 -5.88
CA PRO A 97 -8.77 10.26 -4.98
C PRO A 97 -9.69 11.21 -5.75
N LYS A 98 -10.85 11.48 -5.16
CA LYS A 98 -11.75 12.55 -5.56
C LYS A 98 -11.38 13.83 -4.80
N ASN A 99 -12.08 14.94 -5.08
CA ASN A 99 -11.83 16.20 -4.41
C ASN A 99 -12.10 16.13 -2.89
N ARG A 100 -11.36 16.91 -2.11
CA ARG A 100 -11.52 17.08 -0.65
C ARG A 100 -11.27 15.82 0.17
N VAL A 101 -10.24 15.05 -0.19
CA VAL A 101 -9.79 13.90 0.59
C VAL A 101 -8.29 13.94 0.81
N SER A 102 -7.84 13.55 2.00
CA SER A 102 -6.45 13.30 2.32
C SER A 102 -6.11 11.86 1.96
N SER A 103 -5.29 11.64 0.92
CA SER A 103 -4.88 10.29 0.53
C SER A 103 -4.06 9.59 1.60
N LYS A 104 -3.30 10.33 2.42
CA LYS A 104 -2.57 9.80 3.57
C LYS A 104 -3.53 9.25 4.63
N PHE A 105 -4.57 10.02 4.99
CA PHE A 105 -5.59 9.56 5.94
C PHE A 105 -6.25 8.27 5.46
N TYR A 106 -6.68 8.23 4.19
CA TYR A 106 -7.34 7.03 3.65
C TYR A 106 -6.38 5.85 3.48
N HIS A 107 -5.10 6.10 3.23
CA HIS A 107 -4.10 5.03 3.27
C HIS A 107 -4.04 4.39 4.67
N TYR A 108 -3.94 5.19 5.74
CA TYR A 108 -3.95 4.68 7.11
C TYR A 108 -5.26 3.97 7.46
N LEU A 109 -6.40 4.55 7.07
CA LEU A 109 -7.71 3.93 7.30
C LEU A 109 -7.81 2.57 6.60
N LEU A 110 -7.45 2.48 5.32
CA LEU A 110 -7.50 1.24 4.55
C LEU A 110 -6.49 0.21 5.06
N HIS A 111 -5.30 0.65 5.51
CA HIS A 111 -4.34 -0.23 6.16
C HIS A 111 -4.91 -0.79 7.48
N SER A 112 -5.57 0.03 8.29
CA SER A 112 -6.25 -0.45 9.50
C SER A 112 -7.35 -1.47 9.19
N TYR A 113 -8.07 -1.28 8.07
CA TYR A 113 -9.09 -2.23 7.58
C TYR A 113 -8.46 -3.52 7.06
N ASP A 114 -7.28 -3.45 6.45
CA ASP A 114 -6.48 -4.61 6.05
C ASP A 114 -6.07 -5.44 7.28
N VAL A 115 -5.50 -4.79 8.30
CA VAL A 115 -5.12 -5.43 9.57
C VAL A 115 -6.32 -6.09 10.25
N LYS A 116 -7.48 -5.42 10.25
CA LYS A 116 -8.74 -5.94 10.83
C LYS A 116 -9.52 -6.88 9.90
N LYS A 117 -9.00 -7.17 8.72
CA LYS A 117 -9.65 -8.05 7.72
C LYS A 117 -11.05 -7.58 7.29
N VAL A 118 -11.34 -6.28 7.33
CA VAL A 118 -12.69 -5.72 7.12
C VAL A 118 -13.24 -6.03 5.73
N PHE A 119 -12.41 -5.93 4.67
CA PHE A 119 -12.83 -6.18 3.29
C PHE A 119 -12.57 -7.62 2.81
N TYR A 120 -12.06 -8.49 3.65
CA TYR A 120 -11.69 -9.86 3.26
C TYR A 120 -12.90 -10.73 2.92
N ASN A 121 -14.01 -10.54 3.61
CA ASN A 121 -15.25 -11.29 3.36
C ASN A 121 -16.12 -10.68 2.24
N MET A 122 -15.67 -9.61 1.58
CA MET A 122 -16.39 -8.98 0.47
C MET A 122 -16.09 -9.62 -0.88
N GLY A 123 -15.03 -10.45 -0.96
CA GLY A 123 -14.62 -11.11 -2.19
C GLY A 123 -15.41 -12.36 -2.51
N ASN A 124 -15.29 -12.81 -3.76
CA ASN A 124 -15.94 -14.01 -4.28
C ASN A 124 -14.93 -15.13 -4.58
N GLY A 125 -15.47 -16.36 -4.62
CA GLY A 125 -14.70 -17.56 -4.96
C GLY A 125 -13.85 -18.11 -3.81
N VAL A 126 -13.25 -19.28 -4.07
CA VAL A 126 -12.47 -20.04 -3.06
C VAL A 126 -11.29 -19.26 -2.48
N ARG A 127 -10.67 -18.38 -3.28
CA ARG A 127 -9.53 -17.56 -2.86
C ARG A 127 -9.90 -16.15 -2.40
N GLN A 128 -11.21 -15.84 -2.30
CA GLN A 128 -11.68 -14.53 -1.88
C GLN A 128 -11.03 -13.38 -2.68
N GLY A 129 -11.09 -13.48 -4.02
CA GLY A 129 -10.67 -12.37 -4.90
C GLY A 129 -11.70 -11.24 -4.88
N LEU A 130 -11.25 -10.00 -4.80
CA LEU A 130 -12.10 -8.83 -4.71
C LEU A 130 -11.91 -7.95 -5.95
N ASN A 131 -12.99 -7.54 -6.60
CA ASN A 131 -12.96 -6.57 -7.69
C ASN A 131 -13.36 -5.17 -7.18
N TYR A 132 -13.14 -4.15 -8.04
CA TYR A 132 -13.48 -2.78 -7.64
C TYR A 132 -14.98 -2.59 -7.38
N GLY A 133 -15.85 -3.25 -8.12
CA GLY A 133 -17.31 -3.11 -7.95
C GLY A 133 -17.79 -3.56 -6.55
N GLU A 134 -17.15 -4.58 -6.01
CA GLU A 134 -17.38 -5.05 -4.65
C GLU A 134 -16.68 -4.13 -3.64
N PHE A 135 -15.41 -3.81 -3.87
CA PHE A 135 -14.63 -2.92 -3.01
C PHE A 135 -15.24 -1.51 -2.90
N ALA A 136 -15.84 -1.00 -3.97
CA ALA A 136 -16.49 0.29 -4.03
C ALA A 136 -17.62 0.47 -2.99
N LYS A 137 -18.21 -0.62 -2.52
CA LYS A 137 -19.28 -0.63 -1.50
C LYS A 137 -18.74 -0.59 -0.07
N LEU A 138 -17.42 -0.70 0.12
CA LEU A 138 -16.79 -0.65 1.44
C LEU A 138 -17.16 0.67 2.13
N MET A 139 -17.74 0.57 3.33
CA MET A 139 -18.09 1.73 4.14
C MET A 139 -16.84 2.29 4.82
N VAL A 140 -16.60 3.59 4.63
CA VAL A 140 -15.45 4.29 5.18
C VAL A 140 -15.90 5.54 5.95
N TYR A 141 -15.16 5.89 6.99
CA TYR A 141 -15.37 7.14 7.71
C TYR A 141 -14.96 8.34 6.85
N TYR A 142 -15.75 9.42 6.96
CA TYR A 142 -15.53 10.67 6.24
C TYR A 142 -15.49 11.85 7.22
N PRO A 143 -14.37 12.06 7.91
CA PRO A 143 -14.17 13.26 8.73
C PRO A 143 -14.07 14.53 7.88
N PRO A 144 -14.22 15.74 8.45
CA PRO A 144 -13.79 16.98 7.82
C PRO A 144 -12.33 16.90 7.34
N LEU A 145 -11.99 17.66 6.28
CA LEU A 145 -10.67 17.56 5.64
C LEU A 145 -9.51 17.95 6.56
N ASP A 146 -9.74 18.94 7.42
CA ASP A 146 -8.79 19.37 8.45
C ASP A 146 -8.50 18.24 9.45
N GLU A 147 -9.53 17.56 9.97
CA GLU A 147 -9.35 16.39 10.83
C GLU A 147 -8.64 15.24 10.12
N GLN A 148 -8.93 15.00 8.83
CA GLN A 148 -8.21 14.00 8.03
C GLN A 148 -6.71 14.32 7.98
N GLN A 149 -6.37 15.60 7.78
CA GLN A 149 -4.97 16.05 7.68
C GLN A 149 -4.27 15.94 9.03
N GLU A 150 -4.88 16.41 10.12
CA GLU A 150 -4.33 16.34 11.48
C GLU A 150 -4.04 14.88 11.88
N ILE A 151 -4.98 13.96 11.61
CA ILE A 151 -4.78 12.54 11.91
C ILE A 151 -3.64 11.96 11.07
N ALA A 152 -3.58 12.28 9.78
CA ALA A 152 -2.53 11.79 8.91
C ALA A 152 -1.14 12.28 9.34
N ASP A 153 -1.02 13.56 9.67
CA ASP A 153 0.26 14.15 10.11
C ASP A 153 0.70 13.60 11.48
N TYR A 154 -0.25 13.40 12.40
CA TYR A 154 0.05 12.73 13.67
C TYR A 154 0.59 11.31 13.45
N LEU A 155 -0.06 10.53 12.59
CA LEU A 155 0.37 9.15 12.29
C LEU A 155 1.70 9.11 11.54
N ASP A 156 1.94 10.01 10.58
CA ASP A 156 3.23 10.14 9.90
C ASP A 156 4.37 10.37 10.91
N ASN A 157 4.18 11.31 11.84
CA ASN A 157 5.17 11.59 12.87
C ASN A 157 5.42 10.39 13.79
N LYS A 158 4.37 9.71 14.24
CA LYS A 158 4.50 8.53 15.10
C LYS A 158 5.14 7.35 14.39
N CYS A 159 4.80 7.12 13.12
CA CYS A 159 5.46 6.09 12.32
C CYS A 159 6.95 6.39 12.12
N ALA A 160 7.31 7.66 11.85
CA ALA A 160 8.71 8.07 11.70
C ALA A 160 9.50 7.88 13.01
N GLU A 161 8.93 8.25 14.17
CA GLU A 161 9.54 8.00 15.48
C GLU A 161 9.80 6.50 15.70
N ILE A 162 8.84 5.65 15.39
CA ILE A 162 8.96 4.19 15.53
C ILE A 162 10.02 3.64 14.56
N GLU A 163 10.02 4.09 13.30
CA GLU A 163 11.02 3.67 12.31
C GLU A 163 12.44 4.04 12.76
N GLN A 164 12.64 5.23 13.36
CA GLN A 164 13.92 5.63 13.92
C GLN A 164 14.37 4.70 15.08
N ILE A 165 13.46 4.41 16.01
CA ILE A 165 13.75 3.48 17.12
C ILE A 165 14.13 2.10 16.58
N ILE A 166 13.45 1.60 15.55
CA ILE A 166 13.78 0.32 14.92
C ILE A 166 15.17 0.36 14.29
N ALA A 167 15.52 1.44 13.60
CA ALA A 167 16.84 1.62 13.00
C ALA A 167 17.94 1.63 14.06
N ASP A 168 17.75 2.39 15.15
CA ASP A 168 18.70 2.47 16.27
C ASP A 168 18.91 1.10 16.93
N LYS A 169 17.83 0.34 17.14
CA LYS A 169 17.90 -1.02 17.69
C LYS A 169 18.66 -1.99 16.79
N LYS A 170 18.47 -1.90 15.48
CA LYS A 170 19.24 -2.72 14.52
C LYS A 170 20.73 -2.41 14.61
N THR A 171 21.10 -1.13 14.63
CA THR A 171 22.51 -0.70 14.78
C THR A 171 23.11 -1.19 16.10
N GLN A 172 22.34 -1.13 17.22
CA GLN A 172 22.78 -1.67 18.50
C GLN A 172 23.05 -3.18 18.43
N ILE A 173 22.16 -3.94 17.79
CA ILE A 173 22.35 -5.40 17.61
C ILE A 173 23.62 -5.68 16.80
N GLU A 174 23.82 -4.99 15.67
CA GLU A 174 25.02 -5.16 14.84
C GLU A 174 26.30 -4.84 15.61
N THR A 175 26.31 -3.77 16.43
CA THR A 175 27.42 -3.38 17.28
C THR A 175 27.73 -4.46 18.33
N LEU A 176 26.71 -4.99 19.01
CA LEU A 176 26.87 -6.04 20.00
C LEU A 176 27.37 -7.37 19.39
N ASP A 177 26.90 -7.70 18.18
CA ASP A 177 27.41 -8.88 17.45
C ASP A 177 28.88 -8.71 17.06
N GLY A 178 29.27 -7.50 16.65
CA GLY A 178 30.68 -7.17 16.40
C GLY A 178 31.53 -7.30 17.66
N TYR A 179 31.06 -6.75 18.79
CA TYR A 179 31.76 -6.85 20.05
C TYR A 179 31.91 -8.29 20.55
N LYS A 180 30.83 -9.07 20.45
CA LYS A 180 30.87 -10.52 20.74
C LYS A 180 31.92 -11.27 19.92
N LYS A 181 32.01 -10.99 18.63
CA LYS A 181 33.03 -11.60 17.75
C LYS A 181 34.45 -11.19 18.14
N SER A 182 34.65 -9.90 18.50
CA SER A 182 35.95 -9.40 18.97
C SER A 182 36.40 -10.10 20.26
N LEU A 183 35.48 -10.22 21.24
CA LEU A 183 35.79 -10.93 22.49
C LEU A 183 36.18 -12.39 22.25
N ILE A 184 35.43 -13.11 21.38
CA ILE A 184 35.76 -14.50 21.07
C ILE A 184 37.18 -14.60 20.45
N TYR A 185 37.50 -13.68 19.52
CA TYR A 185 38.83 -13.66 18.90
C TYR A 185 39.97 -13.33 19.88
N GLU A 186 39.67 -12.52 20.87
CA GLU A 186 40.68 -12.10 21.89
C GLU A 186 41.00 -13.21 22.89
N TYR A 187 40.03 -14.09 23.19
CA TYR A 187 40.16 -15.11 24.24
C TYR A 187 40.26 -16.55 23.74
N VAL A 188 40.26 -16.78 22.43
CA VAL A 188 40.45 -18.10 21.78
C VAL A 188 41.61 -18.07 20.81
#